data_bd3c4ab03f369876b6d74023de57e342
#
_entry.id   bd3c4ab03f369876b6d74023de57e342
#
_cell.length_a   1.000
_cell.length_b   1.000
_cell.length_c   1.000
_cell.angle_alpha   90.00
_cell.angle_beta   90.00
_cell.angle_gamma   90.00
#
_symmetry.space_group_name_H-M   'P 1'
#
loop_
_entity.id
_entity.type
_entity.pdbx_description
1 polymer ?
#
loop_
_entity_poly.entity_id
_entity_poly.type
_entity_poly.pdbx_seq_one_letter_code
_entity_poly.pdbx_strand_id
1 'polypeptide(L)'
;MIQSYVDEVVSIAEASLGGLRGRSALLIGPEEYRRPYSAKLHRAEMKYIYQEDSHLAISSIIPNIQLLMHLPVSSTLSFPTPQITASAIAQGCIGRRSPLLIFDLAESTSIEELAGLLPAVCLYTPDDLRKILRKDQVHI
;
A
#
# COMPACT_ATOMS: atom_id res chain seq x y z
N MET A 1 1.25 -0.31 -15.34
CA MET A 1 2.39 -1.18 -15.09
C MET A 1 2.29 -1.93 -13.79
N ILE A 2 2.35 -1.27 -12.64
CA ILE A 2 2.17 -1.98 -11.37
C ILE A 2 0.79 -2.62 -11.30
N GLN A 3 -0.21 -2.06 -11.97
CA GLN A 3 -1.54 -2.65 -12.01
C GLN A 3 -1.59 -4.02 -12.69
N SER A 4 -0.65 -4.32 -13.59
CA SER A 4 -0.60 -5.63 -14.21
C SER A 4 -0.03 -6.71 -13.29
N TYR A 5 0.41 -6.33 -12.10
CA TYR A 5 0.97 -7.24 -11.10
C TYR A 5 0.07 -7.36 -9.87
N VAL A 6 -1.24 -7.16 -10.04
CA VAL A 6 -2.18 -7.21 -8.91
C VAL A 6 -2.07 -8.51 -8.13
N ASP A 7 -2.05 -9.65 -8.84
CA ASP A 7 -1.97 -10.96 -8.19
C ASP A 7 -0.68 -11.12 -7.38
N GLU A 8 0.44 -10.69 -7.96
CA GLU A 8 1.76 -10.79 -7.32
C GLU A 8 1.84 -9.89 -6.09
N VAL A 9 1.35 -8.66 -6.19
CA VAL A 9 1.35 -7.72 -5.07
C VAL A 9 0.49 -8.23 -3.93
N VAL A 10 -0.72 -8.73 -4.24
CA VAL A 10 -1.61 -9.27 -3.22
C VAL A 10 -1.00 -10.52 -2.58
N SER A 11 -0.30 -11.35 -3.35
CA SER A 11 0.41 -12.52 -2.81
C SER A 11 1.50 -12.10 -1.82
N ILE A 12 2.24 -11.02 -2.11
CA ILE A 12 3.24 -10.50 -1.18
C ILE A 12 2.57 -10.03 0.12
N ALA A 13 1.44 -9.33 0.00
CA ALA A 13 0.70 -8.86 1.17
C ALA A 13 0.23 -10.03 2.03
N GLU A 14 -0.32 -11.05 1.38
CA GLU A 14 -0.80 -12.24 2.08
C GLU A 14 0.32 -12.95 2.82
N ALA A 15 1.46 -13.14 2.17
CA ALA A 15 2.61 -13.78 2.80
C ALA A 15 3.15 -12.95 3.96
N SER A 16 3.23 -11.62 3.78
CA SER A 16 3.78 -10.73 4.79
C SER A 16 2.92 -10.63 6.05
N LEU A 17 1.61 -10.74 5.90
CA LEU A 17 0.67 -10.64 7.02
C LEU A 17 0.24 -12.00 7.57
N GLY A 18 0.70 -13.09 6.97
CA GLY A 18 0.29 -14.42 7.38
C GLY A 18 -1.17 -14.71 7.07
N GLY A 19 -1.67 -14.16 5.94
CA GLY A 19 -3.05 -14.27 5.50
C GLY A 19 -3.77 -12.94 5.54
N LEU A 20 -4.82 -12.81 4.75
CA LEU A 20 -5.59 -11.56 4.64
C LEU A 20 -6.97 -11.66 5.27
N ARG A 21 -7.47 -12.87 5.49
CA ARG A 21 -8.82 -13.09 6.00
C ARG A 21 -9.04 -12.38 7.33
N GLY A 22 -10.13 -11.62 7.42
CA GLY A 22 -10.50 -10.91 8.63
C GLY A 22 -9.74 -9.63 8.89
N ARG A 23 -8.74 -9.31 8.07
CA ARG A 23 -7.97 -8.07 8.19
C ARG A 23 -8.64 -6.98 7.36
N SER A 24 -8.19 -5.74 7.55
CA SER A 24 -8.76 -4.59 6.83
C SER A 24 -7.67 -3.85 6.07
N ALA A 25 -8.08 -3.20 4.99
CA ALA A 25 -7.16 -2.47 4.12
C ALA A 25 -7.69 -1.08 3.79
N LEU A 26 -6.77 -0.19 3.39
CA LEU A 26 -7.10 1.10 2.80
C LEU A 26 -6.45 1.20 1.43
N LEU A 27 -7.27 1.45 0.41
CA LEU A 27 -6.81 1.70 -0.95
C LEU A 27 -6.99 3.19 -1.25
N ILE A 28 -5.92 3.86 -1.63
CA ILE A 28 -5.94 5.29 -1.95
C ILE A 28 -5.57 5.48 -3.42
N GLY A 29 -6.38 6.21 -4.14
CA GLY A 29 -6.11 6.55 -5.53
C GLY A 29 -7.36 6.54 -6.38
N PRO A 30 -7.23 6.75 -7.72
CA PRO A 30 -8.37 6.72 -8.62
C PRO A 30 -9.10 5.39 -8.59
N GLU A 31 -10.42 5.45 -8.71
CA GLU A 31 -11.25 4.24 -8.64
C GLU A 31 -10.84 3.19 -9.66
N GLU A 32 -10.50 3.59 -10.87
CA GLU A 32 -10.10 2.64 -11.92
C GLU A 32 -8.86 1.84 -11.53
N TYR A 33 -7.94 2.44 -10.76
CA TYR A 33 -6.74 1.76 -10.29
C TYR A 33 -7.02 0.92 -9.05
N ARG A 34 -7.96 1.35 -8.20
CA ARG A 34 -8.35 0.61 -6.99
C ARG A 34 -9.13 -0.66 -7.30
N ARG A 35 -9.92 -0.64 -8.38
CA ARG A 35 -10.88 -1.70 -8.67
C ARG A 35 -10.28 -3.10 -8.75
N PRO A 36 -9.18 -3.34 -9.49
CA PRO A 36 -8.62 -4.68 -9.54
C PRO A 36 -8.06 -5.15 -8.20
N TYR A 37 -7.46 -4.25 -7.42
CA TYR A 37 -6.99 -4.59 -6.08
C TYR A 37 -8.15 -4.88 -5.14
N SER A 38 -9.16 -4.03 -5.16
CA SER A 38 -10.36 -4.21 -4.33
C SER A 38 -11.02 -5.57 -4.59
N ALA A 39 -11.17 -5.94 -5.86
CA ALA A 39 -11.75 -7.22 -6.22
C ALA A 39 -10.94 -8.40 -5.69
N LYS A 40 -9.61 -8.33 -5.82
CA LYS A 40 -8.74 -9.41 -5.36
C LYS A 40 -8.73 -9.53 -3.84
N LEU A 41 -8.68 -8.39 -3.14
CA LEU A 41 -8.71 -8.38 -1.68
C LEU A 41 -10.05 -8.87 -1.14
N HIS A 42 -11.14 -8.55 -1.84
CA HIS A 42 -12.46 -9.04 -1.47
C HIS A 42 -12.52 -10.56 -1.57
N ARG A 43 -11.94 -11.14 -2.62
CA ARG A 43 -11.88 -12.60 -2.78
C ARG A 43 -11.03 -13.25 -1.69
N ALA A 44 -10.06 -12.51 -1.13
CA ALA A 44 -9.24 -12.99 -0.03
C ALA A 44 -9.96 -12.89 1.32
N GLU A 45 -11.23 -12.49 1.32
CA GLU A 45 -12.09 -12.43 2.50
C GLU A 45 -11.64 -11.41 3.54
N MET A 46 -11.10 -10.27 3.10
CA MET A 46 -10.79 -9.17 4.01
C MET A 46 -12.08 -8.62 4.61
N LYS A 47 -12.00 -8.17 5.86
CA LYS A 47 -13.16 -7.71 6.60
C LYS A 47 -13.70 -6.37 6.07
N TYR A 48 -12.83 -5.38 5.95
CA TYR A 48 -13.17 -4.08 5.40
C TYR A 48 -12.10 -3.63 4.41
N ILE A 49 -12.54 -3.02 3.31
CA ILE A 49 -11.65 -2.43 2.33
C ILE A 49 -12.10 -0.97 2.20
N TYR A 50 -11.42 -0.08 2.95
CA TYR A 50 -11.67 1.35 2.85
C TYR A 50 -11.10 1.86 1.53
N GLN A 51 -11.83 2.72 0.85
CA GLN A 51 -11.42 3.27 -0.44
C GLN A 51 -11.54 4.78 -0.42
N GLU A 52 -10.45 5.46 -0.75
CA GLU A 52 -10.37 6.91 -0.73
C GLU A 52 -9.70 7.41 -2.00
N ASP A 53 -10.17 8.54 -2.52
CA ASP A 53 -9.55 9.17 -3.69
C ASP A 53 -8.26 9.90 -3.31
N SER A 54 -8.13 10.32 -2.07
CA SER A 54 -6.96 11.05 -1.61
C SER A 54 -6.49 10.55 -0.24
N HIS A 55 -5.31 11.02 0.16
CA HIS A 55 -4.68 10.63 1.43
C HIS A 55 -5.07 11.49 2.63
N LEU A 56 -6.05 12.39 2.46
CA LEU A 56 -6.34 13.40 3.50
C LEU A 56 -6.80 12.79 4.84
N ALA A 57 -7.51 11.68 4.80
CA ALA A 57 -8.03 11.04 6.01
C ALA A 57 -7.15 9.90 6.52
N ILE A 58 -5.92 9.78 6.02
CA ILE A 58 -5.09 8.60 6.28
C ILE A 58 -4.85 8.34 7.77
N SER A 59 -4.53 9.38 8.55
CA SER A 59 -4.20 9.20 9.96
C SER A 59 -5.36 8.64 10.78
N SER A 60 -6.60 9.00 10.41
CA SER A 60 -7.78 8.53 11.11
C SER A 60 -8.19 7.11 10.72
N ILE A 61 -7.78 6.65 9.55
CA ILE A 61 -8.12 5.31 9.06
C ILE A 61 -7.08 4.26 9.46
N ILE A 62 -5.81 4.65 9.53
CA ILE A 62 -4.70 3.74 9.85
C ILE A 62 -4.96 2.87 11.09
N PRO A 63 -5.53 3.37 12.19
CA PRO A 63 -5.77 2.51 13.37
C PRO A 63 -6.64 1.29 13.10
N ASN A 64 -7.44 1.33 12.03
CA ASN A 64 -8.40 0.26 11.72
C ASN A 64 -7.92 -0.72 10.67
N ILE A 65 -6.71 -0.55 10.14
CA ILE A 65 -6.24 -1.36 9.01
C ILE A 65 -4.89 -2.03 9.30
N GLN A 66 -4.58 -3.06 8.53
CA GLN A 66 -3.30 -3.75 8.55
C GLN A 66 -2.56 -3.62 7.21
N LEU A 67 -3.26 -3.15 6.18
CA LEU A 67 -2.71 -3.03 4.83
C LEU A 67 -3.10 -1.68 4.24
N LEU A 68 -2.10 -0.95 3.71
CA LEU A 68 -2.29 0.31 3.02
C LEU A 68 -1.69 0.20 1.63
N MET A 69 -2.47 0.50 0.60
CA MET A 69 -2.00 0.55 -0.78
C MET A 69 -2.24 1.93 -1.36
N HIS A 70 -1.18 2.59 -1.80
CA HIS A 70 -1.25 3.90 -2.43
C HIS A 70 -1.08 3.76 -3.94
N LEU A 71 -2.11 4.13 -4.68
CA LEU A 71 -2.24 3.94 -6.13
C LEU A 71 -2.40 5.31 -6.83
N PRO A 72 -1.40 6.19 -6.76
CA PRO A 72 -1.55 7.52 -7.33
C PRO A 72 -1.58 7.48 -8.86
N VAL A 73 -2.21 8.47 -9.46
CA VAL A 73 -2.18 8.63 -10.90
C VAL A 73 -0.74 8.88 -11.34
N SER A 74 -0.32 8.17 -12.40
CA SER A 74 0.93 8.48 -13.06
C SER A 74 0.82 9.89 -13.64
N SER A 75 1.61 10.81 -13.11
CA SER A 75 1.62 12.19 -13.55
C SER A 75 2.92 12.48 -14.27
N THR A 76 2.81 13.22 -15.39
CA THR A 76 3.99 13.73 -16.09
C THR A 76 4.67 14.83 -15.29
N LEU A 77 3.99 15.35 -14.25
CA LEU A 77 4.55 16.33 -13.34
C LEU A 77 5.21 15.58 -12.19
N SER A 78 6.54 15.65 -12.11
CA SER A 78 7.24 15.11 -10.95
C SER A 78 7.11 16.10 -9.80
N PHE A 79 6.52 15.65 -8.70
CA PHE A 79 6.45 16.45 -7.49
C PHE A 79 7.73 16.21 -6.69
N PRO A 80 8.41 17.27 -6.24
CA PRO A 80 9.65 17.11 -5.48
C PRO A 80 9.44 16.54 -4.09
N THR A 81 8.19 16.53 -3.58
CA THR A 81 7.87 16.05 -2.24
C THR A 81 6.91 14.87 -2.31
N PRO A 82 7.08 13.87 -1.44
CA PRO A 82 6.12 12.78 -1.33
C PRO A 82 4.72 13.30 -0.95
N GLN A 83 3.67 12.66 -1.48
CA GLN A 83 2.30 13.01 -1.18
C GLN A 83 1.91 12.61 0.26
N ILE A 84 2.42 11.47 0.72
CA ILE A 84 2.13 10.96 2.05
C ILE A 84 3.41 11.05 2.88
N THR A 85 3.33 11.77 4.00
CA THR A 85 4.49 11.99 4.86
C THR A 85 4.63 10.91 5.91
N ALA A 86 5.85 10.68 6.38
CA ALA A 86 6.11 9.78 7.50
C ALA A 86 5.38 10.27 8.77
N SER A 87 5.27 11.58 8.95
CA SER A 87 4.56 12.16 10.08
C SER A 87 3.08 11.77 10.11
N ALA A 88 2.42 11.81 8.96
CA ALA A 88 1.00 11.43 8.87
C ALA A 88 0.81 9.96 9.22
N ILE A 89 1.71 9.10 8.75
CA ILE A 89 1.66 7.67 9.07
C ILE A 89 1.95 7.44 10.55
N ALA A 90 2.97 8.12 11.09
CA ALA A 90 3.33 8.01 12.50
C ALA A 90 2.16 8.39 13.39
N GLN A 91 1.44 9.45 13.03
CA GLN A 91 0.28 9.90 13.79
C GLN A 91 -0.80 8.83 13.83
N GLY A 92 -1.05 8.15 12.73
CA GLY A 92 -2.02 7.05 12.67
C GLY A 92 -1.57 5.80 13.41
N CYS A 93 -0.26 5.66 13.64
CA CYS A 93 0.31 4.50 14.32
C CYS A 93 0.48 4.66 15.83
N ILE A 94 0.07 5.78 16.40
CA ILE A 94 0.19 6.01 17.84
C ILE A 94 -0.54 4.89 18.62
N GLY A 95 0.19 4.24 19.53
CA GLY A 95 -0.38 3.16 20.34
C GLY A 95 -0.55 1.83 19.61
N ARG A 96 -0.12 1.76 18.36
CA ARG A 96 -0.30 0.57 17.54
C ARG A 96 0.61 -0.57 17.98
N ARG A 97 0.06 -1.78 18.10
CA ARG A 97 0.81 -2.99 18.47
C ARG A 97 0.95 -3.98 17.34
N SER A 98 0.06 -3.91 16.34
CA SER A 98 0.10 -4.81 15.19
C SER A 98 0.86 -4.18 14.04
N PRO A 99 1.46 -4.99 13.14
CA PRO A 99 2.17 -4.44 11.98
C PRO A 99 1.22 -3.72 11.03
N LEU A 100 1.74 -2.68 10.39
CA LEU A 100 1.08 -2.01 9.27
C LEU A 100 1.94 -2.23 8.03
N LEU A 101 1.37 -2.93 7.06
CA LEU A 101 2.03 -3.18 5.78
C LEU A 101 1.61 -2.11 4.78
N ILE A 102 2.57 -1.46 4.15
CA ILE A 102 2.32 -0.37 3.21
C ILE A 102 2.97 -0.68 1.87
N PHE A 103 2.20 -0.54 0.80
CA PHE A 103 2.70 -0.63 -0.57
C PHE A 103 2.60 0.72 -1.24
N ASP A 104 3.73 1.26 -1.69
CA ASP A 104 3.77 2.44 -2.53
C ASP A 104 3.77 1.96 -3.98
N LEU A 105 2.59 1.97 -4.60
CA LEU A 105 2.38 1.43 -5.95
C LEU A 105 2.49 2.50 -7.04
N ALA A 106 3.12 3.61 -6.72
CA ALA A 106 3.40 4.67 -7.68
C ALA A 106 4.57 4.30 -8.59
N GLU A 107 4.75 5.03 -9.69
CA GLU A 107 5.92 4.85 -10.54
C GLU A 107 7.17 5.40 -9.89
N SER A 108 7.03 6.49 -9.12
CA SER A 108 8.09 7.07 -8.32
C SER A 108 7.62 7.22 -6.88
N THR A 109 8.55 7.35 -5.95
CA THR A 109 8.24 7.43 -4.53
C THR A 109 7.16 8.47 -4.23
N SER A 110 6.03 8.02 -3.68
CA SER A 110 4.93 8.90 -3.29
C SER A 110 4.68 8.89 -1.79
N ILE A 111 5.26 7.93 -1.07
CA ILE A 111 5.21 7.84 0.39
C ILE A 111 6.63 8.11 0.88
N GLU A 112 6.77 9.01 1.84
CA GLU A 112 8.07 9.35 2.40
C GLU A 112 8.76 8.10 2.97
N GLU A 113 9.98 7.82 2.49
CA GLU A 113 10.69 6.58 2.83
C GLU A 113 10.99 6.44 4.32
N LEU A 114 11.10 7.57 5.03
CA LEU A 114 11.29 7.55 6.48
C LEU A 114 10.18 6.80 7.22
N ALA A 115 8.99 6.69 6.61
CA ALA A 115 7.90 5.90 7.19
C ALA A 115 8.32 4.44 7.43
N GLY A 116 9.19 3.90 6.60
CA GLY A 116 9.69 2.54 6.75
C GLY A 116 10.53 2.31 7.99
N LEU A 117 10.96 3.39 8.65
CA LEU A 117 11.75 3.30 9.89
C LEU A 117 10.86 3.26 11.14
N LEU A 118 9.56 3.48 10.99
CA LEU A 118 8.64 3.41 12.13
C LEU A 118 8.51 1.95 12.61
N PRO A 119 8.52 1.72 13.95
CA PRO A 119 8.58 0.34 14.47
C PRO A 119 7.48 -0.60 13.98
N ALA A 120 6.26 -0.10 13.76
CA ALA A 120 5.14 -0.94 13.35
C ALA A 120 5.00 -1.05 11.84
N VAL A 121 5.80 -0.31 11.06
CA VAL A 121 5.60 -0.18 9.62
C VAL A 121 6.54 -1.07 8.83
N CYS A 122 5.99 -1.78 7.85
CA CYS A 122 6.75 -2.46 6.80
C CYS A 122 6.38 -1.80 5.48
N LEU A 123 7.30 -1.04 4.91
CA LEU A 123 7.06 -0.29 3.68
C LEU A 123 7.75 -0.94 2.49
N TYR A 124 6.96 -1.25 1.47
CA TYR A 124 7.48 -1.64 0.15
C TYR A 124 7.46 -0.41 -0.75
N THR A 125 8.64 0.10 -1.07
CA THR A 125 8.80 1.26 -1.97
C THR A 125 8.59 0.85 -3.42
N PRO A 126 8.40 1.80 -4.35
CA PRO A 126 8.36 1.46 -5.77
C PRO A 126 9.62 0.73 -6.24
N ASP A 127 10.78 1.09 -5.71
CA ASP A 127 12.03 0.40 -6.06
C ASP A 127 12.04 -1.04 -5.55
N ASP A 128 11.59 -1.27 -4.31
CA ASP A 128 11.49 -2.61 -3.76
C ASP A 128 10.61 -3.50 -4.62
N LEU A 129 9.46 -2.98 -5.03
CA LEU A 129 8.50 -3.73 -5.83
C LEU A 129 9.03 -4.03 -7.22
N ARG A 130 9.70 -3.07 -7.86
CA ARG A 130 10.32 -3.32 -9.16
C ARG A 130 11.35 -4.43 -9.09
N LYS A 131 12.14 -4.49 -8.04
CA LYS A 131 13.14 -5.54 -7.86
C LYS A 131 12.50 -6.91 -7.66
N ILE A 132 11.47 -6.99 -6.83
CA ILE A 132 10.78 -8.23 -6.55
C ILE A 132 10.05 -8.76 -7.79
N LEU A 133 9.30 -7.89 -8.46
CA LEU A 133 8.52 -8.27 -9.62
C LEU A 133 9.41 -8.60 -10.82
N ARG A 134 10.54 -7.92 -10.95
CA ARG A 134 11.50 -8.18 -12.02
C ARG A 134 12.16 -9.56 -11.86
N LYS A 135 12.43 -9.99 -10.62
CA LYS A 135 12.98 -11.33 -10.37
C LYS A 135 12.02 -12.41 -10.83
N ASP A 136 10.74 -12.23 -10.60
CA ASP A 136 9.73 -13.21 -11.04
C ASP A 136 9.67 -13.32 -12.55
N GLN A 137 9.93 -12.22 -13.27
CA GLN A 137 9.92 -12.22 -14.72
C GLN A 137 11.16 -12.87 -15.34
N VAL A 138 12.27 -12.89 -14.62
CA VAL A 138 13.53 -13.41 -15.14
C VAL A 138 13.66 -14.92 -14.94
N HIS A 139 12.78 -15.51 -14.17
CA HIS A 139 12.72 -16.95 -13.95
C HIS A 139 11.97 -17.62 -15.09
N ILE A 140 12.63 -17.86 -16.17
CA ILE A 140 12.08 -18.66 -17.27
C ILE A 140 12.90 -19.90 -17.44
#